data_b9aa6eb253d442a102559bc5714266da
#
_entry.id   b9aa6eb253d442a102559bc5714266da
#
_cell.length_a   1.000
_cell.length_b   1.000
_cell.length_c   1.000
_cell.angle_alpha   90.00
_cell.angle_beta   90.00
_cell.angle_gamma   90.00
#
_symmetry.space_group_name_H-M   'P 1'
#
loop_
_entity.id
_entity.type
_entity.pdbx_description
1 polymer ?
#
loop_
_entity_poly.entity_id
_entity_poly.type
_entity_poly.pdbx_seq_one_letter_code
_entity_poly.pdbx_strand_id
1 'polypeptide(L)'
;MGWFFGLKLHLICNERGELLNFMITPGNVDDRKSLEDKSFVKFIYGKLVGDKGYIGKNLFERLFVDGIQLITKLKSNMKGALMPISDKLLLRKRAIIETVNDELKNIAQMEHSRHRSFDNFIVNLLSGIAAYCCFPKKPCINVSRTVDTQIALF
;
A
#
# COMPACT_ATOMS: atom_id res chain seq x y z
N MET A 1 -30.12 0.33 -1.34
CA MET A 1 -28.73 0.20 -1.83
C MET A 1 -28.61 -1.16 -2.49
N GLY A 2 -28.24 -1.20 -3.78
CA GLY A 2 -28.04 -2.45 -4.52
C GLY A 2 -26.72 -3.10 -4.14
N TRP A 3 -26.65 -4.43 -4.21
CA TRP A 3 -25.42 -5.19 -4.10
C TRP A 3 -24.58 -4.93 -5.33
N PHE A 4 -23.28 -4.59 -5.15
CA PHE A 4 -22.35 -4.50 -6.27
C PHE A 4 -21.11 -5.35 -5.99
N PHE A 5 -20.62 -6.01 -7.02
CA PHE A 5 -19.33 -6.70 -6.96
C PHE A 5 -18.23 -5.70 -7.21
N GLY A 6 -17.39 -5.49 -6.21
CA GLY A 6 -16.21 -4.64 -6.30
C GLY A 6 -14.94 -5.43 -6.02
N LEU A 7 -13.85 -4.99 -6.63
CA LEU A 7 -12.50 -5.46 -6.33
C LEU A 7 -11.72 -4.34 -5.63
N LYS A 8 -10.85 -4.73 -4.71
CA LYS A 8 -9.88 -3.83 -4.06
C LYS A 8 -8.50 -4.11 -4.62
N LEU A 9 -7.81 -3.06 -5.00
CA LEU A 9 -6.39 -3.10 -5.35
C LEU A 9 -5.58 -2.65 -4.12
N HIS A 10 -4.71 -3.53 -3.65
CA HIS A 10 -3.73 -3.22 -2.61
C HIS A 10 -2.38 -2.99 -3.26
N LEU A 11 -1.72 -1.91 -2.88
CA LEU A 11 -0.42 -1.51 -3.45
C LEU A 11 0.58 -1.28 -2.33
N ILE A 12 1.81 -1.71 -2.54
CA ILE A 12 2.96 -1.33 -1.72
C ILE A 12 3.94 -0.59 -2.61
N CYS A 13 4.33 0.61 -2.21
CA CYS A 13 5.37 1.36 -2.91
C CYS A 13 6.49 1.76 -1.94
N ASN A 14 7.63 2.14 -2.49
CA ASN A 14 8.73 2.73 -1.72
C ASN A 14 8.63 4.27 -1.71
N GLU A 15 9.58 4.92 -1.04
CA GLU A 15 9.65 6.38 -0.93
C GLU A 15 9.95 7.09 -2.26
N ARG A 16 10.30 6.34 -3.30
CA ARG A 16 10.49 6.84 -4.68
C ARG A 16 9.26 6.66 -5.55
N GLY A 17 8.14 6.21 -4.95
CA GLY A 17 6.91 5.91 -5.70
C GLY A 17 7.00 4.67 -6.60
N GLU A 18 8.04 3.87 -6.48
CA GLU A 18 8.17 2.62 -7.22
C GLU A 18 7.29 1.55 -6.57
N LEU A 19 6.48 0.87 -7.37
CA LEU A 19 5.65 -0.22 -6.89
C LEU A 19 6.51 -1.44 -6.54
N LEU A 20 6.41 -1.90 -5.30
CA LEU A 20 7.12 -3.07 -4.81
C LEU A 20 6.28 -4.33 -4.98
N ASN A 21 4.99 -4.21 -4.72
CA ASN A 21 4.04 -5.31 -4.92
C ASN A 21 2.61 -4.79 -5.06
N PHE A 22 1.72 -5.63 -5.58
CA PHE A 22 0.29 -5.38 -5.63
C PHE A 22 -0.50 -6.68 -5.41
N MET A 23 -1.73 -6.54 -4.93
CA MET A 23 -2.67 -7.65 -4.73
C MET A 23 -4.08 -7.18 -5.03
N ILE A 24 -4.90 -8.07 -5.58
CA ILE A 24 -6.33 -7.83 -5.81
C ILE A 24 -7.12 -8.73 -4.89
N THR A 25 -8.09 -8.16 -4.19
CA THR A 25 -9.02 -8.91 -3.35
C THR A 25 -10.47 -8.54 -3.67
N PRO A 26 -11.44 -9.42 -3.40
CA PRO A 26 -12.84 -9.04 -3.40
C PRO A 26 -13.11 -7.87 -2.45
N GLY A 27 -14.05 -6.99 -2.80
CA GLY A 27 -14.33 -5.77 -2.05
C GLY A 27 -14.81 -5.98 -0.61
N ASN A 28 -15.36 -7.16 -0.30
CA ASN A 28 -15.81 -7.55 1.04
C ASN A 28 -14.70 -8.10 1.94
N VAL A 29 -13.50 -8.34 1.41
CA VAL A 29 -12.36 -8.84 2.20
C VAL A 29 -11.81 -7.72 3.07
N ASP A 30 -11.47 -8.04 4.33
CA ASP A 30 -10.81 -7.11 5.25
C ASP A 30 -9.41 -6.74 4.71
N ASP A 31 -9.07 -5.46 4.73
CA ASP A 31 -7.80 -4.94 4.20
C ASP A 31 -6.58 -5.55 4.89
N ARG A 32 -6.70 -5.90 6.17
CA ARG A 32 -5.65 -6.56 6.96
C ARG A 32 -5.24 -7.91 6.40
N LYS A 33 -6.16 -8.63 5.74
CA LYS A 33 -5.87 -9.94 5.16
C LYS A 33 -4.84 -9.89 4.04
N SER A 34 -4.74 -8.77 3.33
CA SER A 34 -3.69 -8.61 2.31
C SER A 34 -2.29 -8.65 2.92
N LEU A 35 -2.09 -8.02 4.08
CA LEU A 35 -0.81 -8.05 4.80
C LEU A 35 -0.55 -9.37 5.56
N GLU A 36 -1.56 -10.21 5.74
CA GLU A 36 -1.41 -11.56 6.27
C GLU A 36 -0.89 -12.55 5.23
N ASP A 37 -1.02 -12.24 3.95
CA ASP A 37 -0.51 -13.06 2.87
C ASP A 37 1.01 -12.90 2.74
N LYS A 38 1.73 -13.98 3.02
CA LYS A 38 3.20 -14.00 2.96
C LYS A 38 3.74 -13.72 1.55
N SER A 39 3.00 -14.04 0.50
CA SER A 39 3.40 -13.75 -0.88
C SER A 39 3.42 -12.25 -1.16
N PHE A 40 2.46 -11.51 -0.58
CA PHE A 40 2.34 -10.08 -0.75
C PHE A 40 3.42 -9.28 -0.02
N VAL A 41 3.89 -9.77 1.12
CA VAL A 41 4.93 -9.09 1.92
C VAL A 41 6.32 -9.70 1.78
N LYS A 42 6.48 -10.72 0.92
CA LYS A 42 7.69 -11.55 0.81
C LYS A 42 9.01 -10.77 0.64
N PHE A 43 8.97 -9.66 -0.08
CA PHE A 43 10.16 -8.84 -0.37
C PHE A 43 10.19 -7.54 0.42
N ILE A 44 9.30 -7.40 1.41
CA ILE A 44 9.20 -6.21 2.24
C ILE A 44 9.96 -6.47 3.55
N TYR A 45 10.77 -5.51 3.96
CA TYR A 45 11.51 -5.54 5.23
C TYR A 45 11.66 -4.12 5.79
N GLY A 46 11.98 -4.01 7.07
CA GLY A 46 12.14 -2.72 7.73
C GLY A 46 10.80 -2.07 8.07
N LYS A 47 10.57 -0.83 7.66
CA LYS A 47 9.39 -0.04 8.05
C LYS A 47 8.32 -0.07 6.97
N LEU A 48 7.12 -0.51 7.33
CA LEU A 48 5.92 -0.46 6.51
C LEU A 48 4.93 0.56 7.12
N VAL A 49 4.62 1.61 6.38
CA VAL A 49 3.71 2.66 6.83
C VAL A 49 2.33 2.44 6.24
N GLY A 50 1.34 2.26 7.08
CA GLY A 50 -0.03 1.96 6.67
C GLY A 50 -1.07 2.91 7.26
N ASP A 51 -2.33 2.76 6.82
CA ASP A 51 -3.46 3.51 7.36
C ASP A 51 -4.00 2.86 8.66
N LYS A 52 -4.89 3.57 9.34
CA LYS A 52 -5.58 3.13 10.55
C LYS A 52 -6.40 1.84 10.36
N GLY A 53 -6.77 1.51 9.13
CA GLY A 53 -7.48 0.27 8.79
C GLY A 53 -6.67 -0.98 9.10
N TYR A 54 -5.34 -0.89 9.08
CA TYR A 54 -4.43 -2.04 9.30
C TYR A 54 -4.06 -2.29 10.76
N ILE A 55 -4.70 -1.61 11.71
CA ILE A 55 -4.45 -1.82 13.14
C ILE A 55 -4.99 -3.18 13.56
N GLY A 56 -4.10 -4.05 14.02
CA GLY A 56 -4.40 -5.37 14.58
C GLY A 56 -3.22 -5.91 15.35
N LYS A 57 -3.43 -6.31 16.62
CA LYS A 57 -2.35 -6.82 17.47
C LYS A 57 -1.66 -8.04 16.83
N ASN A 58 -2.45 -9.01 16.40
CA ASN A 58 -1.93 -10.23 15.77
C ASN A 58 -1.19 -9.94 14.46
N LEU A 59 -1.69 -9.02 13.64
CA LEU A 59 -1.03 -8.60 12.40
C LEU A 59 0.33 -7.95 12.70
N PHE A 60 0.36 -7.06 13.69
CA PHE A 60 1.60 -6.38 14.09
C PHE A 60 2.67 -7.37 14.56
N GLU A 61 2.30 -8.32 15.44
CA GLU A 61 3.21 -9.34 15.95
C GLU A 61 3.77 -10.25 14.83
N ARG A 62 2.90 -10.67 13.91
CA ARG A 62 3.32 -11.50 12.75
C ARG A 62 4.30 -10.76 11.84
N LEU A 63 3.98 -9.54 11.44
CA LEU A 63 4.85 -8.74 10.58
C LEU A 63 6.19 -8.46 11.27
N PHE A 64 6.18 -8.22 12.59
CA PHE A 64 7.41 -8.00 13.34
C PHE A 64 8.33 -9.22 13.35
N VAL A 65 7.79 -10.43 13.48
CA VAL A 65 8.55 -11.68 13.36
C VAL A 65 9.16 -11.83 11.96
N ASP A 66 8.45 -11.39 10.92
CA ASP A 66 8.93 -11.41 9.54
C ASP A 66 9.90 -10.22 9.23
N GLY A 67 10.32 -9.44 10.24
CA GLY A 67 11.25 -8.32 10.08
C GLY A 67 10.61 -7.04 9.57
N ILE A 68 9.28 -6.92 9.63
CA ILE A 68 8.51 -5.76 9.17
C ILE A 68 7.94 -5.00 10.36
N GLN A 69 8.37 -3.77 10.56
CA GLN A 69 7.79 -2.87 11.57
C GLN A 69 6.63 -2.08 10.95
N LEU A 70 5.40 -2.46 11.26
CA LEU A 70 4.21 -1.74 10.81
C LEU A 70 4.03 -0.45 11.61
N ILE A 71 3.93 0.68 10.92
CA ILE A 71 3.72 2.02 11.48
C ILE A 71 2.37 2.54 11.02
N THR A 72 1.45 2.79 11.95
CA THR A 72 0.11 3.34 11.66
C THR A 72 -0.24 4.47 12.62
N LYS A 73 -1.16 5.34 12.20
CA LYS A 73 -1.77 6.30 13.13
C LYS A 73 -2.67 5.54 14.11
N LEU A 74 -2.52 5.81 15.40
CA LEU A 74 -3.42 5.26 16.43
C LEU A 74 -4.85 5.76 16.24
N LYS A 75 -5.82 4.94 16.59
CA LYS A 75 -7.22 5.37 16.73
C LYS A 75 -7.35 6.24 17.99
N SER A 76 -8.29 7.19 17.98
CA SER A 76 -8.49 8.14 19.08
C SER A 76 -8.76 7.48 20.45
N ASN A 77 -9.31 6.27 20.44
CA ASN A 77 -9.63 5.48 21.64
C ASN A 77 -8.51 4.55 22.09
N MET A 78 -7.34 4.57 21.44
CA MET A 78 -6.20 3.73 21.82
C MET A 78 -5.19 4.52 22.65
N LYS A 79 -4.77 3.95 23.79
CA LYS A 79 -3.63 4.47 24.56
C LYS A 79 -2.37 4.22 23.72
N GLY A 80 -1.73 5.29 23.26
CA GLY A 80 -0.53 5.19 22.43
C GLY A 80 0.73 5.10 23.28
N ALA A 81 1.68 4.29 22.86
CA ALA A 81 3.06 4.44 23.27
C ALA A 81 3.68 5.68 22.59
N LEU A 82 4.72 6.23 23.20
CA LEU A 82 5.48 7.34 22.58
C LEU A 82 6.07 6.86 21.26
N MET A 83 5.64 7.50 20.17
CA MET A 83 6.15 7.22 18.83
C MET A 83 7.37 8.11 18.54
N PRO A 84 8.48 7.56 18.02
CA PRO A 84 9.63 8.34 17.59
C PRO A 84 9.24 9.43 16.59
N ILE A 85 9.96 10.56 16.61
CA ILE A 85 9.69 11.70 15.72
C ILE A 85 9.86 11.27 14.24
N SER A 86 10.86 10.43 13.95
CA SER A 86 11.08 9.84 12.63
C SER A 86 9.83 9.12 12.09
N ASP A 87 9.17 8.33 12.92
CA ASP A 87 7.99 7.57 12.54
C ASP A 87 6.77 8.47 12.34
N LYS A 88 6.65 9.54 13.16
CA LYS A 88 5.63 10.58 12.94
C LYS A 88 5.81 11.30 11.61
N LEU A 89 7.06 11.56 11.21
CA LEU A 89 7.37 12.16 9.90
C LEU A 89 7.02 11.22 8.76
N LEU A 90 7.33 9.93 8.87
CA LEU A 90 6.93 8.91 7.89
C LEU A 90 5.41 8.83 7.72
N LEU A 91 4.67 8.85 8.82
CA LEU A 91 3.20 8.87 8.77
C LEU A 91 2.62 10.10 8.05
N ARG A 92 3.27 11.25 8.14
CA ARG A 92 2.87 12.45 7.37
C ARG A 92 3.16 12.29 5.88
N LYS A 93 4.29 11.64 5.54
CA LYS A 93 4.71 11.41 4.16
C LYS A 93 3.95 10.27 3.46
N ARG A 94 3.09 9.55 4.17
CA ARG A 94 2.25 8.49 3.60
C ARG A 94 1.39 8.96 2.41
N ALA A 95 1.08 10.25 2.33
CA ALA A 95 0.31 10.81 1.21
C ALA A 95 0.88 10.48 -0.19
N ILE A 96 2.14 10.01 -0.29
CA ILE A 96 2.71 9.55 -1.56
C ILE A 96 1.87 8.41 -2.17
N ILE A 97 1.34 7.49 -1.36
CA ILE A 97 0.51 6.39 -1.88
C ILE A 97 -0.79 6.93 -2.50
N GLU A 98 -1.33 8.01 -1.98
CA GLU A 98 -2.51 8.68 -2.53
C GLU A 98 -2.19 9.27 -3.90
N THR A 99 -1.00 9.89 -4.05
CA THR A 99 -0.52 10.40 -5.34
C THR A 99 -0.26 9.27 -6.34
N VAL A 100 0.35 8.16 -5.90
CA VAL A 100 0.54 6.96 -6.74
C VAL A 100 -0.81 6.42 -7.23
N ASN A 101 -1.79 6.32 -6.33
CA ASN A 101 -3.14 5.89 -6.70
C ASN A 101 -3.81 6.84 -7.70
N ASP A 102 -3.63 8.15 -7.53
CA ASP A 102 -4.14 9.18 -8.44
C ASP A 102 -3.52 9.07 -9.84
N GLU A 103 -2.22 8.84 -9.92
CA GLU A 103 -1.53 8.64 -11.21
C GLU A 103 -1.98 7.36 -11.90
N LEU A 104 -2.15 6.25 -11.16
CA LEU A 104 -2.69 5.01 -11.70
C LEU A 104 -4.12 5.18 -12.23
N LYS A 105 -4.97 5.94 -11.55
CA LYS A 105 -6.36 6.18 -11.94
C LYS A 105 -6.46 7.12 -13.14
N ASN A 106 -5.79 8.28 -13.07
CA ASN A 106 -6.01 9.39 -13.98
C ASN A 106 -5.06 9.38 -15.18
N ILE A 107 -3.80 8.98 -15.00
CA ILE A 107 -2.80 8.93 -16.10
C ILE A 107 -2.79 7.55 -16.74
N ALA A 108 -2.70 6.48 -15.97
CA ALA A 108 -2.79 5.11 -16.48
C ALA A 108 -4.24 4.64 -16.75
N GLN A 109 -5.22 5.47 -16.46
CA GLN A 109 -6.66 5.31 -16.76
C GLN A 109 -7.28 3.97 -16.31
N MET A 110 -6.83 3.43 -15.19
CA MET A 110 -7.27 2.11 -14.72
C MET A 110 -8.76 2.06 -14.32
N GLU A 111 -9.35 3.18 -13.89
CA GLU A 111 -10.76 3.25 -13.49
C GLU A 111 -11.74 3.51 -14.64
N HIS A 112 -11.28 4.04 -15.77
CA HIS A 112 -12.16 4.51 -16.85
C HIS A 112 -12.56 3.43 -17.85
N SER A 113 -12.26 2.18 -17.58
CA SER A 113 -12.50 1.08 -18.50
C SER A 113 -13.78 0.33 -18.15
N ARG A 114 -14.72 0.27 -19.12
CA ARG A 114 -15.95 -0.53 -19.01
C ARG A 114 -15.69 -1.96 -19.52
N HIS A 115 -15.07 -2.79 -18.69
CA HIS A 115 -14.83 -4.17 -19.06
C HIS A 115 -16.08 -5.04 -18.84
N ARG A 116 -16.43 -5.82 -19.86
CA ARG A 116 -17.54 -6.79 -19.79
C ARG A 116 -17.10 -8.17 -19.28
N SER A 117 -15.78 -8.44 -19.24
CA SER A 117 -15.23 -9.67 -18.71
C SER A 117 -14.17 -9.40 -17.64
N PHE A 118 -14.02 -10.31 -16.72
CA PHE A 118 -13.01 -10.27 -15.67
C PHE A 118 -11.59 -10.27 -16.26
N ASP A 119 -11.34 -11.11 -17.28
CA ASP A 119 -10.02 -11.22 -17.91
C ASP A 119 -9.60 -9.89 -18.56
N ASN A 120 -10.49 -9.22 -19.27
CA ASN A 120 -10.22 -7.91 -19.85
C ASN A 120 -9.95 -6.84 -18.77
N PHE A 121 -10.65 -6.92 -17.64
CA PHE A 121 -10.36 -6.06 -16.50
C PHE A 121 -8.94 -6.29 -15.96
N ILE A 122 -8.54 -7.56 -15.77
CA ILE A 122 -7.19 -7.89 -15.28
C ILE A 122 -6.12 -7.44 -16.28
N VAL A 123 -6.30 -7.67 -17.58
CA VAL A 123 -5.36 -7.21 -18.60
C VAL A 123 -5.19 -5.69 -18.56
N ASN A 124 -6.30 -4.95 -18.45
CA ASN A 124 -6.23 -3.48 -18.34
C ASN A 124 -5.51 -3.03 -17.07
N LEU A 125 -5.81 -3.66 -15.94
CA LEU A 125 -5.17 -3.37 -14.66
C LEU A 125 -3.65 -3.60 -14.74
N LEU A 126 -3.23 -4.75 -15.26
CA LEU A 126 -1.80 -5.07 -15.42
C LEU A 126 -1.11 -4.11 -16.40
N SER A 127 -1.78 -3.75 -17.49
CA SER A 127 -1.27 -2.76 -18.46
C SER A 127 -1.10 -1.39 -17.81
N GLY A 128 -2.04 -0.96 -17.00
CA GLY A 128 -1.95 0.31 -16.25
C GLY A 128 -0.80 0.31 -15.24
N ILE A 129 -0.61 -0.79 -14.50
CA ILE A 129 0.52 -0.96 -13.57
C ILE A 129 1.85 -0.93 -14.35
N ALA A 130 1.94 -1.64 -15.47
CA ALA A 130 3.14 -1.65 -16.33
C ALA A 130 3.44 -0.26 -16.88
N ALA A 131 2.43 0.46 -17.37
CA ALA A 131 2.57 1.83 -17.84
C ALA A 131 3.10 2.76 -16.74
N TYR A 132 2.55 2.67 -15.54
CA TYR A 132 3.03 3.43 -14.37
C TYR A 132 4.51 3.11 -14.07
N CYS A 133 4.90 1.84 -14.11
CA CYS A 133 6.30 1.45 -13.89
C CYS A 133 7.26 2.10 -14.90
N CYS A 134 6.79 2.38 -16.11
CA CYS A 134 7.56 3.03 -17.17
C CYS A 134 7.58 4.58 -17.07
N PHE A 135 6.84 5.20 -16.15
CA PHE A 135 6.85 6.66 -16.03
C PHE A 135 8.25 7.18 -15.72
N PRO A 136 8.73 8.19 -16.45
CA PRO A 136 10.08 8.74 -16.27
C PRO A 136 10.22 9.49 -14.94
N LYS A 137 9.11 10.00 -14.41
CA LYS A 137 9.06 10.71 -13.14
C LYS A 137 7.94 10.13 -12.30
N LYS A 138 8.27 9.71 -11.08
CA LYS A 138 7.33 9.18 -10.09
C LYS A 138 7.26 10.12 -8.87
N PRO A 139 6.13 10.15 -8.15
CA PRO A 139 6.05 10.88 -6.90
C PRO A 139 7.09 10.34 -5.92
N CYS A 140 7.86 11.20 -5.29
CA CYS A 140 8.90 10.80 -4.36
C CYS A 140 8.91 11.67 -3.10
N ILE A 141 9.42 11.09 -2.03
CA ILE A 141 9.66 11.79 -0.78
C ILE A 141 11.13 11.70 -0.39
N ASN A 142 11.68 12.81 0.08
CA ASN A 142 13.05 12.83 0.61
C ASN A 142 13.04 12.25 2.03
N VAL A 143 13.65 11.07 2.17
CA VAL A 143 13.89 10.41 3.46
C VAL A 143 15.36 10.06 3.52
N SER A 144 16.04 10.47 4.61
CA SER A 144 17.39 9.99 4.87
C SER A 144 17.34 8.51 5.21
N ARG A 145 17.97 7.68 4.39
CA ARG A 145 18.14 6.24 4.66
C ARG A 145 19.37 5.99 5.51
N THR A 146 19.26 5.15 6.49
CA THR A 146 20.39 4.35 6.98
C THR A 146 20.55 3.14 6.05
N VAL A 147 21.78 2.70 5.82
CA VAL A 147 22.19 1.78 4.73
C VAL A 147 21.37 0.47 4.65
N ASP A 148 20.74 0.04 5.75
CA ASP A 148 20.05 -1.24 5.85
C ASP A 148 18.52 -1.14 6.07
N THR A 149 17.90 0.01 5.77
CA THR A 149 16.47 0.20 6.06
C THR A 149 15.68 0.49 4.81
N GLN A 150 14.83 -0.44 4.41
CA GLN A 150 13.78 -0.20 3.43
C GLN A 150 12.62 0.54 4.10
N ILE A 151 12.10 1.58 3.44
CA ILE A 151 10.85 2.24 3.82
C ILE A 151 9.82 1.89 2.78
N ALA A 152 8.84 1.09 3.18
CA ALA A 152 7.71 0.72 2.35
C ALA A 152 6.46 1.49 2.81
N LEU A 153 5.63 1.90 1.86
CA LEU A 153 4.39 2.63 2.05
C LEU A 153 3.23 1.81 1.48
N PHE A 154 2.17 1.73 2.22
CA PHE A 154 1.02 0.90 1.93
C PHE A 154 -0.29 1.69 2.03
#